data_fc9d9d957c1d02ab32fad58aa61d0077
#
_entry.id   fc9d9d957c1d02ab32fad58aa61d0077
#
_cell.length_a   1.000
_cell.length_b   1.000
_cell.length_c   1.000
_cell.angle_alpha   90.00
_cell.angle_beta   90.00
_cell.angle_gamma   90.00
#
_symmetry.space_group_name_H-M   'P 1'
#
loop_
_entity.id
_entity.type
_entity.pdbx_description
1 polymer ?
#
loop_
_entity_poly.entity_id
_entity_poly.type
_entity_poly.pdbx_seq_one_letter_code
_entity_poly.pdbx_strand_id
1 'polypeptide(L)'
;MQSNMLKREEYIEQAYFFKVVGERLPQRIPLQDVIQQVRDEVLATTKLPMALDYMLAELCHSGTLYPAMMQLGHYFTPFQTYLMEEAESDDGQFDLRTAVEVLKSEAEYRAESPTRTGLFMFQLECLCHNRLKYDAGL
;
A
#
# COMPACT_ATOMS: atom_id res chain seq x y z
N MET A 1 -2.90 16.10 -20.32
CA MET A 1 -2.64 14.77 -19.82
C MET A 1 -3.37 14.51 -18.52
N GLN A 2 -3.92 13.37 -18.41
CA GLN A 2 -4.66 13.02 -17.22
C GLN A 2 -3.73 12.61 -16.09
N SER A 3 -3.85 13.27 -14.98
CA SER A 3 -3.08 12.89 -13.81
C SER A 3 -3.75 11.70 -13.13
N ASN A 4 -2.94 10.74 -12.72
CA ASN A 4 -3.44 9.62 -11.92
C ASN A 4 -3.27 9.88 -10.45
N MET A 5 -2.86 11.10 -10.08
CA MET A 5 -2.70 11.46 -8.70
C MET A 5 -4.05 11.64 -8.03
N LEU A 6 -4.18 11.09 -6.88
CA LEU A 6 -5.37 11.27 -6.06
C LEU A 6 -5.26 12.59 -5.31
N LYS A 7 -6.34 12.99 -4.66
CA LYS A 7 -6.31 14.16 -3.81
C LYS A 7 -5.46 13.90 -2.58
N ARG A 8 -4.98 14.97 -1.98
CA ARG A 8 -4.12 14.86 -0.82
C ARG A 8 -4.75 14.06 0.31
N GLU A 9 -6.06 14.27 0.53
CA GLU A 9 -6.75 13.53 1.58
C GLU A 9 -6.71 12.03 1.38
N GLU A 10 -6.75 11.59 0.13
CA GLU A 10 -6.67 10.17 -0.16
C GLU A 10 -5.33 9.60 0.27
N TYR A 11 -4.25 10.33 0.00
CA TYR A 11 -2.93 9.84 0.36
C TYR A 11 -2.71 9.87 1.87
N ILE A 12 -3.28 10.88 2.55
CA ILE A 12 -3.19 10.95 4.00
C ILE A 12 -3.85 9.71 4.61
N GLU A 13 -5.00 9.32 4.10
CA GLU A 13 -5.69 8.15 4.64
C GLU A 13 -5.03 6.85 4.22
N GLN A 14 -4.44 6.79 3.03
CA GLN A 14 -3.64 5.61 2.67
C GLN A 14 -2.47 5.45 3.63
N ALA A 15 -1.79 6.54 3.94
CA ALA A 15 -0.66 6.49 4.85
C ALA A 15 -1.10 6.02 6.23
N TYR A 16 -2.24 6.49 6.70
CA TYR A 16 -2.80 6.04 7.96
C TYR A 16 -3.08 4.54 7.95
N PHE A 17 -3.70 4.07 6.87
CA PHE A 17 -4.00 2.64 6.74
C PHE A 17 -2.73 1.81 6.82
N PHE A 18 -1.72 2.18 6.04
CA PHE A 18 -0.47 1.41 6.05
C PHE A 18 0.24 1.52 7.39
N LYS A 19 0.14 2.67 8.05
CA LYS A 19 0.72 2.82 9.38
C LYS A 19 0.09 1.85 10.37
N VAL A 20 -1.24 1.77 10.37
CA VAL A 20 -1.94 0.89 11.30
C VAL A 20 -1.60 -0.57 11.00
N VAL A 21 -1.58 -0.95 9.72
CA VAL A 21 -1.21 -2.31 9.36
C VAL A 21 0.20 -2.63 9.87
N GLY A 22 1.13 -1.72 9.65
CA GLY A 22 2.51 -1.94 10.09
C GLY A 22 2.64 -2.08 11.59
N GLU A 23 1.82 -1.34 12.35
CA GLU A 23 1.86 -1.41 13.81
C GLU A 23 1.23 -2.69 14.34
N ARG A 24 0.24 -3.23 13.63
CA ARG A 24 -0.48 -4.40 14.11
C ARG A 24 0.11 -5.72 13.67
N LEU A 25 0.90 -5.72 12.59
CA LEU A 25 1.52 -6.96 12.11
C LEU A 25 2.34 -7.67 13.20
N PRO A 26 3.20 -6.95 13.95
CA PRO A 26 3.97 -7.62 15.01
C PRO A 26 3.11 -8.14 16.15
N GLN A 27 1.91 -7.62 16.30
CA GLN A 27 0.99 -8.03 17.36
C GLN A 27 0.19 -9.26 17.00
N ARG A 28 0.39 -9.79 15.80
CA ARG A 28 -0.28 -11.01 15.32
C ARG A 28 -1.79 -10.87 15.26
N ILE A 29 -2.27 -9.67 15.07
CA ILE A 29 -3.68 -9.43 14.85
C ILE A 29 -3.99 -9.81 13.41
N PRO A 30 -5.04 -10.59 13.17
CA PRO A 30 -5.37 -10.99 11.79
C PRO A 30 -5.57 -9.78 10.91
N LEU A 31 -5.02 -9.85 9.70
CA LEU A 31 -5.05 -8.71 8.79
C LEU A 31 -6.49 -8.27 8.49
N GLN A 32 -7.41 -9.22 8.36
CA GLN A 32 -8.80 -8.86 8.08
C GLN A 32 -9.42 -8.06 9.23
N ASP A 33 -9.00 -8.34 10.46
CA ASP A 33 -9.48 -7.55 11.61
C ASP A 33 -8.92 -6.15 11.56
N VAL A 34 -7.67 -6.00 11.16
CA VAL A 34 -7.05 -4.68 11.03
C VAL A 34 -7.77 -3.86 9.96
N ILE A 35 -8.04 -4.49 8.82
CA ILE A 35 -8.72 -3.81 7.73
C ILE A 35 -10.12 -3.38 8.18
N GLN A 36 -10.83 -4.25 8.87
CA GLN A 36 -12.17 -3.91 9.35
C GLN A 36 -12.12 -2.75 10.33
N GLN A 37 -11.12 -2.75 11.22
CA GLN A 37 -10.96 -1.67 12.18
C GLN A 37 -10.73 -0.33 11.49
N VAL A 38 -9.83 -0.30 10.52
CA VAL A 38 -9.57 0.94 9.79
C VAL A 38 -10.79 1.36 9.01
N ARG A 39 -11.50 0.39 8.42
CA ARG A 39 -12.72 0.65 7.67
C ARG A 39 -13.75 1.39 8.52
N ASP A 40 -13.83 1.03 9.80
CA ASP A 40 -14.79 1.66 10.70
C ASP A 40 -14.35 3.04 11.15
N GLU A 41 -13.05 3.34 11.04
CA GLU A 41 -12.50 4.59 11.56
C GLU A 41 -12.34 5.68 10.52
N VAL A 42 -12.23 5.33 9.24
CA VAL A 42 -11.95 6.33 8.21
C VAL A 42 -13.21 7.05 7.78
N LEU A 43 -13.01 8.24 7.25
CA LEU A 43 -14.11 9.07 6.80
C LEU A 43 -14.71 8.53 5.51
N ALA A 44 -16.01 8.71 5.37
CA ALA A 44 -16.71 8.24 4.17
C ALA A 44 -16.49 9.15 2.97
N THR A 45 -15.76 10.26 3.16
CA THR A 45 -15.56 11.22 2.08
C THR A 45 -14.41 10.85 1.14
N THR A 46 -13.63 9.85 1.50
CA THR A 46 -12.53 9.40 0.66
C THR A 46 -12.90 8.07 -0.01
N LYS A 47 -12.01 7.60 -0.87
CA LYS A 47 -12.22 6.31 -1.53
C LYS A 47 -11.70 5.13 -0.71
N LEU A 48 -11.04 5.40 0.39
CA LEU A 48 -10.45 4.32 1.17
C LEU A 48 -11.48 3.33 1.70
N PRO A 49 -12.63 3.76 2.25
CA PRO A 49 -13.60 2.77 2.73
C PRO A 49 -14.03 1.78 1.67
N MET A 50 -14.27 2.25 0.45
CA MET A 50 -14.64 1.35 -0.64
C MET A 50 -13.49 0.40 -0.97
N ALA A 51 -12.27 0.93 -1.00
CA ALA A 51 -11.11 0.11 -1.30
C ALA A 51 -10.91 -0.95 -0.23
N LEU A 52 -11.12 -0.59 1.04
CA LEU A 52 -10.98 -1.53 2.15
C LEU A 52 -12.03 -2.63 2.08
N ASP A 53 -13.27 -2.26 1.73
CA ASP A 53 -14.31 -3.27 1.56
C ASP A 53 -13.93 -4.29 0.49
N TYR A 54 -13.39 -3.80 -0.61
CA TYR A 54 -12.96 -4.67 -1.71
C TYR A 54 -11.79 -5.55 -1.28
N MET A 55 -10.83 -4.96 -0.60
CA MET A 55 -9.66 -5.71 -0.12
C MET A 55 -10.05 -6.76 0.91
N LEU A 56 -11.00 -6.43 1.77
CA LEU A 56 -11.46 -7.37 2.78
C LEU A 56 -12.13 -8.57 2.13
N ALA A 57 -12.99 -8.33 1.13
CA ALA A 57 -13.64 -9.42 0.42
C ALA A 57 -12.61 -10.31 -0.27
N GLU A 58 -11.62 -9.70 -0.90
CA GLU A 58 -10.60 -10.47 -1.60
C GLU A 58 -9.75 -11.27 -0.62
N LEU A 59 -9.41 -10.66 0.51
CA LEU A 59 -8.62 -11.36 1.52
C LEU A 59 -9.34 -12.58 2.04
N CYS A 60 -10.64 -12.46 2.26
CA CYS A 60 -11.44 -13.59 2.71
C CYS A 60 -11.57 -14.67 1.64
N HIS A 61 -11.49 -14.28 0.38
CA HIS A 61 -11.65 -15.21 -0.73
C HIS A 61 -10.33 -15.92 -1.07
N SER A 62 -9.25 -15.16 -1.22
CA SER A 62 -7.99 -15.72 -1.73
C SER A 62 -6.86 -15.71 -0.70
N GLY A 63 -7.02 -15.01 0.40
CA GLY A 63 -5.99 -14.92 1.42
C GLY A 63 -4.91 -13.89 1.15
N THR A 64 -5.02 -13.13 0.06
CA THR A 64 -4.04 -12.11 -0.28
C THR A 64 -4.73 -10.81 -0.66
N LEU A 65 -3.96 -9.73 -0.65
CA LEU A 65 -4.50 -8.40 -0.93
C LEU A 65 -4.18 -7.91 -2.34
N TYR A 66 -3.10 -8.37 -2.95
CA TYR A 66 -2.66 -7.75 -4.19
C TYR A 66 -3.66 -7.90 -5.34
N PRO A 67 -4.45 -8.98 -5.43
CA PRO A 67 -5.43 -9.04 -6.52
C PRO A 67 -6.48 -7.93 -6.43
N ALA A 68 -6.88 -7.58 -5.21
CA ALA A 68 -7.81 -6.48 -5.03
C ALA A 68 -7.17 -5.16 -5.42
N MET A 69 -5.91 -4.95 -5.03
CA MET A 69 -5.21 -3.73 -5.38
C MET A 69 -5.05 -3.60 -6.90
N MET A 70 -4.83 -4.73 -7.56
CA MET A 70 -4.73 -4.74 -9.01
C MET A 70 -6.05 -4.33 -9.66
N GLN A 71 -7.17 -4.81 -9.12
CA GLN A 71 -8.48 -4.46 -9.62
C GLN A 71 -8.83 -2.99 -9.35
N LEU A 72 -8.21 -2.42 -8.34
CA LEU A 72 -8.45 -1.02 -7.97
C LEU A 72 -7.34 -0.12 -8.55
N GLY A 73 -7.03 -0.32 -9.83
CA GLY A 73 -5.93 0.38 -10.47
C GLY A 73 -6.10 1.89 -10.54
N HIS A 74 -7.31 2.38 -10.34
CA HIS A 74 -7.55 3.82 -10.29
C HIS A 74 -7.23 4.41 -8.91
N TYR A 75 -7.06 3.57 -7.90
CA TYR A 75 -6.78 4.01 -6.54
C TYR A 75 -5.33 3.63 -6.15
N PHE A 76 -4.92 2.41 -6.45
CA PHE A 76 -3.55 1.96 -6.16
C PHE A 76 -2.73 1.98 -7.45
N THR A 77 -1.46 2.37 -7.30
CA THR A 77 -0.56 2.44 -8.46
C THR A 77 0.06 1.07 -8.73
N PRO A 78 0.63 0.89 -9.94
CA PRO A 78 1.37 -0.34 -10.22
C PRO A 78 2.52 -0.59 -9.22
N PHE A 79 3.17 0.48 -8.76
CA PHE A 79 4.24 0.34 -7.77
C PHE A 79 3.70 -0.27 -6.47
N GLN A 80 2.56 0.23 -5.99
CA GLN A 80 1.96 -0.29 -4.77
C GLN A 80 1.55 -1.74 -4.92
N THR A 81 0.93 -2.07 -6.04
CA THR A 81 0.50 -3.44 -6.30
C THR A 81 1.69 -4.38 -6.40
N TYR A 82 2.77 -3.92 -7.04
CA TYR A 82 3.97 -4.72 -7.17
C TYR A 82 4.56 -5.05 -5.78
N LEU A 83 4.64 -4.04 -4.91
CA LEU A 83 5.19 -4.27 -3.58
C LEU A 83 4.37 -5.30 -2.82
N MET A 84 3.05 -5.21 -2.91
CA MET A 84 2.19 -6.15 -2.20
C MET A 84 2.30 -7.55 -2.79
N GLU A 85 2.34 -7.64 -4.11
CA GLU A 85 2.47 -8.94 -4.76
C GLU A 85 3.75 -9.65 -4.32
N GLU A 86 4.86 -8.92 -4.31
CA GLU A 86 6.14 -9.51 -3.90
C GLU A 86 6.13 -9.90 -2.43
N ALA A 87 5.50 -9.08 -1.59
CA ALA A 87 5.45 -9.38 -0.16
C ALA A 87 4.60 -10.60 0.14
N GLU A 88 3.60 -10.85 -0.69
CA GLU A 88 2.69 -11.98 -0.48
C GLU A 88 3.12 -13.23 -1.24
N SER A 89 4.15 -13.12 -2.05
CA SER A 89 4.66 -14.26 -2.81
C SER A 89 5.56 -15.13 -1.93
N ASP A 90 5.47 -16.44 -2.13
CA ASP A 90 6.37 -17.36 -1.43
C ASP A 90 7.82 -17.12 -1.82
N ASP A 91 8.04 -16.65 -3.03
CA ASP A 91 9.38 -16.34 -3.54
C ASP A 91 9.76 -14.90 -3.35
N GLY A 92 8.95 -14.14 -2.63
CA GLY A 92 9.22 -12.73 -2.42
C GLY A 92 10.51 -12.52 -1.67
N GLN A 93 11.22 -11.44 -2.01
CA GLN A 93 12.52 -11.15 -1.42
C GLN A 93 12.43 -10.19 -0.26
N PHE A 94 11.24 -9.85 0.17
CA PHE A 94 11.02 -9.02 1.35
C PHE A 94 9.68 -9.39 1.94
N ASP A 95 9.51 -9.08 3.22
CA ASP A 95 8.29 -9.47 3.91
C ASP A 95 7.24 -8.38 3.86
N LEU A 96 6.06 -8.72 4.33
CA LEU A 96 4.92 -7.81 4.32
C LEU A 96 5.20 -6.56 5.13
N ARG A 97 5.92 -6.70 6.23
CA ARG A 97 6.22 -5.56 7.08
C ARG A 97 7.05 -4.51 6.34
N THR A 98 8.06 -4.97 5.62
CA THR A 98 8.90 -4.07 4.83
C THR A 98 8.08 -3.39 3.74
N ALA A 99 7.24 -4.16 3.04
CA ALA A 99 6.41 -3.61 1.98
C ALA A 99 5.48 -2.52 2.53
N VAL A 100 4.87 -2.78 3.68
CA VAL A 100 3.94 -1.83 4.29
C VAL A 100 4.67 -0.56 4.71
N GLU A 101 5.90 -0.68 5.21
CA GLU A 101 6.70 0.49 5.56
C GLU A 101 6.96 1.37 4.34
N VAL A 102 7.31 0.75 3.24
CA VAL A 102 7.56 1.50 2.00
C VAL A 102 6.25 2.15 1.51
N LEU A 103 5.15 1.40 1.56
CA LEU A 103 3.87 1.93 1.13
C LEU A 103 3.45 3.13 1.97
N LYS A 104 3.67 3.05 3.28
CA LYS A 104 3.35 4.15 4.18
C LYS A 104 4.18 5.38 3.82
N SER A 105 5.48 5.20 3.68
CA SER A 105 6.38 6.32 3.39
C SER A 105 6.06 6.96 2.05
N GLU A 106 5.74 6.15 1.06
CA GLU A 106 5.39 6.68 -0.25
C GLU A 106 4.09 7.47 -0.21
N ALA A 107 3.09 6.97 0.52
CA ALA A 107 1.83 7.69 0.63
C ALA A 107 2.02 9.02 1.34
N GLU A 108 2.84 9.03 2.39
CA GLU A 108 3.15 10.28 3.09
C GLU A 108 3.83 11.26 2.17
N TYR A 109 4.75 10.78 1.35
CA TYR A 109 5.45 11.64 0.41
C TYR A 109 4.49 12.24 -0.62
N ARG A 110 3.57 11.43 -1.12
CA ARG A 110 2.58 11.92 -2.08
C ARG A 110 1.65 12.94 -1.47
N ALA A 111 1.35 12.80 -0.18
CA ALA A 111 0.49 13.76 0.51
C ALA A 111 1.13 15.15 0.57
N GLU A 112 2.44 15.23 0.39
CA GLU A 112 3.15 16.49 0.40
C GLU A 112 3.25 17.12 -0.99
N SER A 113 2.52 16.58 -1.96
CA SER A 113 2.46 17.12 -3.31
C SER A 113 3.80 17.10 -4.03
N PRO A 114 4.45 15.95 -4.14
CA PRO A 114 5.77 15.88 -4.77
C PRO A 114 5.66 16.04 -6.28
N THR A 115 6.80 16.34 -6.90
CA THR A 115 6.90 16.30 -8.35
C THR A 115 6.99 14.84 -8.80
N ARG A 116 6.72 14.62 -10.11
CA ARG A 116 6.86 13.28 -10.64
C ARG A 116 8.28 12.75 -10.52
N THR A 117 9.23 13.61 -10.84
CA THR A 117 10.64 13.21 -10.76
C THR A 117 11.02 12.88 -9.32
N GLY A 118 10.59 13.74 -8.38
CA GLY A 118 10.87 13.48 -6.97
C GLY A 118 10.28 12.19 -6.49
N LEU A 119 9.06 11.89 -6.91
CA LEU A 119 8.41 10.65 -6.51
C LEU A 119 9.16 9.43 -7.06
N PHE A 120 9.57 9.50 -8.32
CA PHE A 120 10.33 8.41 -8.92
C PHE A 120 11.63 8.17 -8.16
N MET A 121 12.36 9.23 -7.86
CA MET A 121 13.60 9.10 -7.11
C MET A 121 13.38 8.54 -5.72
N PHE A 122 12.29 8.96 -5.08
CA PHE A 122 11.94 8.44 -3.77
C PHE A 122 11.67 6.94 -3.82
N GLN A 123 10.91 6.51 -4.81
CA GLN A 123 10.60 5.09 -4.97
C GLN A 123 11.86 4.28 -5.23
N LEU A 124 12.74 4.80 -6.07
CA LEU A 124 13.99 4.11 -6.38
C LEU A 124 14.85 3.99 -5.12
N GLU A 125 14.92 5.06 -4.35
CA GLU A 125 15.70 5.03 -3.11
C GLU A 125 15.15 4.00 -2.14
N CYS A 126 13.83 3.92 -2.02
CA CYS A 126 13.20 2.94 -1.14
C CYS A 126 13.57 1.53 -1.54
N LEU A 127 13.54 1.24 -2.83
CA LEU A 127 13.91 -0.09 -3.30
C LEU A 127 15.36 -0.42 -3.01
N CYS A 128 16.25 0.53 -3.25
CA CYS A 128 17.67 0.32 -3.00
C CYS A 128 17.96 0.17 -1.52
N HIS A 129 17.38 1.06 -0.72
CA HIS A 129 17.64 1.11 0.70
C HIS A 129 17.14 -0.14 1.42
N ASN A 130 16.00 -0.64 0.98
CA ASN A 130 15.37 -1.80 1.63
C ASN A 130 15.72 -3.11 0.95
N ARG A 131 16.48 -3.07 -0.12
CA ARG A 131 16.89 -4.26 -0.88
C ARG A 131 15.71 -5.04 -1.42
N LEU A 132 14.66 -4.32 -1.83
CA LEU A 132 13.46 -4.95 -2.35
C LEU A 132 13.70 -5.36 -3.80
N LYS A 133 14.12 -6.56 -4.04
CA LYS A 133 14.41 -7.06 -5.38
C LYS A 133 15.49 -6.28 -6.10
N TYR A 134 16.11 -5.34 -5.42
CA TYR A 134 17.09 -4.49 -6.07
C TYR A 134 18.28 -5.30 -6.59
N ASP A 135 18.84 -6.13 -5.72
CA ASP A 135 20.01 -6.91 -6.09
C ASP A 135 19.69 -7.90 -7.21
N ALA A 136 18.53 -8.51 -7.14
CA ALA A 136 18.13 -9.49 -8.13
C ALA A 136 17.68 -8.83 -9.44
N GLY A 137 17.12 -7.65 -9.34
CA GLY A 137 16.58 -6.96 -10.50
C GLY A 137 17.60 -6.23 -11.33
N LEU A 138 18.75 -6.05 -10.74
CA LEU A 138 19.80 -5.32 -11.41
C LEU A 138 21.04 -6.18 -11.53
#